data_0350f37bd72588192a983e3e21a5154d
#
_entry.id   0350f37bd72588192a983e3e21a5154d
#
_cell.length_a   1.000
_cell.length_b   1.000
_cell.length_c   1.000
_cell.angle_alpha   90.00
_cell.angle_beta   90.00
_cell.angle_gamma   90.00
#
_symmetry.space_group_name_H-M   'P 1'
#
loop_
_entity.id
_entity.type
_entity.pdbx_description
1 polymer ?
#
loop_
_entity_poly.entity_id
_entity_poly.type
_entity_poly.pdbx_seq_one_letter_code
_entity_poly.pdbx_strand_id
1 'polypeptide(L)'
;MAGLIPQSFIDDLLNRTDIVDVVSSRLQIKKAGKNYTACCPFHKEKTPSFSVSPDKQFYYCFGCGAGGNALGFIMDHDNLDFPQAVEELAKAAGMEIPREESSRGQRKPRQPTDSPLYPLLTAAADYYRQALKSHPARKAAVDYLKGRGLTGEIARDFGLGFAPPGWDNLFKHLSSDTLQQKAMIDAGLLIENAETGKRYDRFRDRVMFPIRDTRGRIIAFGGRVLGDDKPKYLNSPETPVFHKGQELYGLFEARKNNRNLDEIIVVEGYMDVIALAQQGLRNAVATLGTATSEEHLKRLFRIVPNVLFCFDGDQAGRKAAWRALEATLTCLQDGRRARFLFLPEGEDPDTLVRSEGTDAFRARINQHAQPLADYFFQQLIDEADPRSLEGKAHLATLAAPLIEKIPGPTCAP
;
A
#
# COMPACT_ATOMS: atom_id res chain seq x y z
N MET A 1 13.23 12.17 5.43
CA MET A 1 14.13 11.00 5.44
C MET A 1 14.15 10.49 6.87
N ALA A 2 13.78 9.24 7.12
CA ALA A 2 14.10 8.61 8.39
C ALA A 2 15.61 8.67 8.51
N GLY A 3 16.14 9.21 9.61
CA GLY A 3 17.58 9.25 9.84
C GLY A 3 18.19 7.88 9.56
N LEU A 4 19.32 7.86 8.86
CA LEU A 4 20.04 6.62 8.61
C LEU A 4 20.29 5.95 9.96
N ILE A 5 19.87 4.68 10.08
CA ILE A 5 20.26 3.86 11.21
C ILE A 5 21.75 3.55 10.99
N PRO A 6 22.63 3.94 11.92
CA PRO A 6 24.06 3.72 11.74
C PRO A 6 24.38 2.23 11.51
N GLN A 7 25.27 1.93 10.57
CA GLN A 7 25.68 0.56 10.28
C GLN A 7 26.23 -0.13 11.54
N SER A 8 26.98 0.60 12.36
CA SER A 8 27.49 0.11 13.64
C SER A 8 26.40 -0.37 14.58
N PHE A 9 25.23 0.31 14.61
CA PHE A 9 24.08 -0.13 15.39
C PHE A 9 23.48 -1.42 14.86
N ILE A 10 23.40 -1.56 13.53
CA ILE A 10 22.89 -2.78 12.87
C ILE A 10 23.80 -3.95 13.20
N ASP A 11 25.11 -3.74 13.14
CA ASP A 11 26.11 -4.76 13.45
C ASP A 11 26.02 -5.17 14.93
N ASP A 12 25.90 -4.21 15.86
CA ASP A 12 25.70 -4.48 17.29
C ASP A 12 24.39 -5.22 17.56
N LEU A 13 23.31 -4.85 16.86
CA LEU A 13 22.02 -5.48 16.99
C LEU A 13 22.07 -6.95 16.53
N LEU A 14 22.67 -7.21 15.39
CA LEU A 14 22.85 -8.57 14.88
C LEU A 14 23.78 -9.42 15.77
N ASN A 15 24.83 -8.83 16.35
CA ASN A 15 25.71 -9.51 17.29
C ASN A 15 25.04 -9.89 18.61
N ARG A 16 24.00 -9.16 19.02
CA ARG A 16 23.21 -9.42 20.25
C ARG A 16 21.98 -10.31 20.02
N THR A 17 21.70 -10.64 18.76
CA THR A 17 20.52 -11.40 18.38
C THR A 17 20.92 -12.78 17.92
N ASP A 18 20.38 -13.83 18.56
CA ASP A 18 20.54 -15.20 18.05
C ASP A 18 19.46 -15.51 17.00
N ILE A 19 19.88 -15.86 15.80
CA ILE A 19 18.97 -16.24 14.71
C ILE A 19 18.08 -17.43 15.08
N VAL A 20 18.58 -18.35 15.92
CA VAL A 20 17.79 -19.50 16.37
C VAL A 20 16.61 -19.06 17.21
N ASP A 21 16.80 -18.09 18.10
CA ASP A 21 15.72 -17.53 18.93
C ASP A 21 14.70 -16.78 18.07
N VAL A 22 15.18 -15.98 17.11
CA VAL A 22 14.31 -15.23 16.18
C VAL A 22 13.45 -16.16 15.35
N VAL A 23 14.05 -17.20 14.78
CA VAL A 23 13.33 -18.16 13.95
C VAL A 23 12.41 -19.04 14.79
N SER A 24 12.86 -19.51 15.95
CA SER A 24 12.06 -20.39 16.83
C SER A 24 10.83 -19.70 17.41
N SER A 25 10.86 -18.38 17.57
CA SER A 25 9.69 -17.61 18.00
C SER A 25 8.55 -17.55 16.95
N ARG A 26 8.84 -17.92 15.71
CA ARG A 26 7.90 -17.83 14.56
C ARG A 26 7.66 -19.18 13.88
N LEU A 27 8.62 -20.11 13.97
CA LEU A 27 8.59 -21.37 13.26
C LEU A 27 9.08 -22.49 14.17
N GLN A 28 8.38 -23.63 14.18
CA GLN A 28 8.85 -24.81 14.91
C GLN A 28 10.06 -25.41 14.17
N ILE A 29 11.25 -25.25 14.74
CA ILE A 29 12.51 -25.80 14.24
C ILE A 29 12.96 -26.99 15.08
N LYS A 30 13.61 -27.98 14.44
CA LYS A 30 14.16 -29.16 15.09
C LYS A 30 15.67 -29.21 14.93
N LYS A 31 16.38 -29.55 15.99
CA LYS A 31 17.84 -29.71 15.92
C LYS A 31 18.24 -30.90 15.03
N ALA A 32 19.10 -30.62 14.07
CA ALA A 32 19.63 -31.62 13.13
C ALA A 32 21.14 -31.45 13.04
N GLY A 33 21.89 -32.22 13.86
CA GLY A 33 23.33 -32.09 13.98
C GLY A 33 23.74 -30.73 14.58
N LYS A 34 24.57 -29.96 13.86
CA LYS A 34 25.01 -28.61 14.27
C LYS A 34 24.00 -27.52 13.93
N ASN A 35 23.02 -27.79 13.05
CA ASN A 35 22.03 -26.84 12.58
C ASN A 35 20.62 -27.18 13.09
N TYR A 36 19.67 -26.28 12.82
CA TYR A 36 18.25 -26.54 13.01
C TYR A 36 17.56 -26.62 11.64
N THR A 37 16.50 -27.43 11.54
CA THR A 37 15.77 -27.64 10.28
C THR A 37 14.26 -27.54 10.51
N ALA A 38 13.54 -27.09 9.46
CA ALA A 38 12.08 -27.03 9.41
C ALA A 38 11.59 -27.11 7.97
N CYS A 39 10.28 -27.28 7.80
CA CYS A 39 9.65 -26.93 6.52
C CYS A 39 9.74 -25.42 6.30
N CYS A 40 10.04 -25.02 5.08
CA CYS A 40 10.26 -23.62 4.74
C CYS A 40 8.96 -22.79 4.89
N PRO A 41 8.99 -21.63 5.57
CA PRO A 41 7.83 -20.75 5.64
C PRO A 41 7.60 -19.99 4.33
N PHE A 42 8.58 -19.97 3.44
CA PHE A 42 8.57 -19.17 2.22
C PHE A 42 8.06 -19.93 0.99
N HIS A 43 7.93 -21.25 1.02
CA HIS A 43 7.32 -22.05 -0.04
C HIS A 43 6.65 -23.31 0.54
N LYS A 44 5.73 -23.91 -0.22
CA LYS A 44 5.04 -25.12 0.21
C LYS A 44 5.91 -26.35 -0.04
N GLU A 45 6.21 -27.10 1.02
CA GLU A 45 6.94 -28.35 0.95
C GLU A 45 6.45 -29.34 1.99
N LYS A 46 6.74 -30.62 1.80
CA LYS A 46 6.42 -31.72 2.74
C LYS A 46 7.65 -32.22 3.51
N THR A 47 8.82 -31.99 2.97
CA THR A 47 10.11 -32.43 3.55
C THR A 47 10.90 -31.18 3.96
N PRO A 48 11.50 -31.15 5.17
CA PRO A 48 12.24 -29.99 5.64
C PRO A 48 13.45 -29.68 4.75
N SER A 49 13.47 -28.48 4.16
CA SER A 49 14.60 -27.96 3.39
C SER A 49 15.14 -26.63 3.92
N PHE A 50 14.50 -26.08 4.92
CA PHE A 50 14.92 -24.85 5.59
C PHE A 50 15.91 -25.19 6.70
N SER A 51 17.10 -24.58 6.66
CA SER A 51 18.19 -24.82 7.62
C SER A 51 18.61 -23.50 8.28
N VAL A 52 18.81 -23.54 9.59
CA VAL A 52 19.31 -22.41 10.41
C VAL A 52 20.63 -22.83 11.04
N SER A 53 21.69 -22.06 10.78
CA SER A 53 23.02 -22.29 11.33
C SER A 53 23.30 -21.32 12.47
N PRO A 54 23.38 -21.80 13.73
CA PRO A 54 23.73 -20.94 14.86
C PRO A 54 25.19 -20.44 14.75
N ASP A 55 26.12 -21.25 14.26
CA ASP A 55 27.53 -20.85 14.12
C ASP A 55 27.72 -19.71 13.10
N LYS A 56 26.91 -19.70 12.04
CA LYS A 56 26.99 -18.69 10.96
C LYS A 56 25.99 -17.55 11.14
N GLN A 57 25.10 -17.64 12.10
CA GLN A 57 23.98 -16.70 12.30
C GLN A 57 23.22 -16.43 11.00
N PHE A 58 22.90 -17.52 10.25
CA PHE A 58 22.36 -17.48 8.91
C PHE A 58 21.34 -18.60 8.68
N TYR A 59 20.27 -18.31 7.95
CA TYR A 59 19.33 -19.33 7.45
C TYR A 59 19.44 -19.50 5.94
N TYR A 60 19.16 -20.70 5.48
CA TYR A 60 19.09 -20.99 4.05
C TYR A 60 18.06 -22.09 3.76
N CYS A 61 17.27 -21.92 2.71
CA CYS A 61 16.34 -22.92 2.22
C CYS A 61 16.90 -23.57 0.93
N PHE A 62 17.16 -24.87 0.99
CA PHE A 62 17.65 -25.63 -0.17
C PHE A 62 16.58 -25.87 -1.24
N GLY A 63 15.28 -25.62 -0.91
CA GLY A 63 14.17 -25.78 -1.85
C GLY A 63 13.91 -24.54 -2.70
N CYS A 64 13.89 -23.34 -2.10
CA CYS A 64 13.56 -22.09 -2.83
C CYS A 64 14.71 -21.08 -2.88
N GLY A 65 15.87 -21.36 -2.27
CA GLY A 65 17.02 -20.44 -2.28
C GLY A 65 16.89 -19.23 -1.31
N ALA A 66 15.81 -19.10 -0.57
CA ALA A 66 15.67 -18.03 0.42
C ALA A 66 16.77 -18.17 1.50
N GLY A 67 17.45 -17.07 1.83
CA GLY A 67 18.53 -17.08 2.80
C GLY A 67 18.87 -15.69 3.31
N GLY A 68 19.39 -15.59 4.54
CA GLY A 68 19.74 -14.33 5.16
C GLY A 68 20.08 -14.46 6.64
N ASN A 69 20.35 -13.33 7.29
CA ASN A 69 20.55 -13.22 8.73
C ASN A 69 19.20 -13.05 9.48
N ALA A 70 19.23 -12.83 10.78
CA ALA A 70 18.04 -12.64 11.61
C ALA A 70 17.16 -11.47 11.11
N LEU A 71 17.77 -10.39 10.64
CA LEU A 71 17.06 -9.23 10.12
C LEU A 71 16.35 -9.55 8.79
N GLY A 72 17.07 -10.21 7.86
CA GLY A 72 16.50 -10.69 6.59
C GLY A 72 15.34 -11.66 6.83
N PHE A 73 15.47 -12.57 7.81
CA PHE A 73 14.38 -13.49 8.15
C PHE A 73 13.11 -12.76 8.60
N ILE A 74 13.22 -11.77 9.50
CA ILE A 74 12.07 -10.97 9.95
C ILE A 74 11.45 -10.18 8.77
N MET A 75 12.28 -9.60 7.91
CA MET A 75 11.80 -8.88 6.74
C MET A 75 10.95 -9.79 5.83
N ASP A 76 11.45 -10.99 5.54
CA ASP A 76 10.81 -11.93 4.64
C ASP A 76 9.59 -12.63 5.27
N HIS A 77 9.71 -13.04 6.53
CA HIS A 77 8.67 -13.79 7.23
C HIS A 77 7.50 -12.91 7.67
N ASP A 78 7.81 -11.77 8.31
CA ASP A 78 6.81 -10.85 8.86
C ASP A 78 6.41 -9.77 7.83
N ASN A 79 6.99 -9.82 6.61
CA ASN A 79 6.76 -8.88 5.51
C ASN A 79 6.99 -7.42 5.94
N LEU A 80 8.09 -7.16 6.64
CA LEU A 80 8.47 -5.86 7.15
C LEU A 80 9.53 -5.19 6.25
N ASP A 81 9.52 -3.86 6.21
CA ASP A 81 10.64 -3.11 5.62
C ASP A 81 11.84 -3.09 6.59
N PHE A 82 13.02 -2.73 6.05
CA PHE A 82 14.26 -2.74 6.81
C PHE A 82 14.19 -1.93 8.12
N PRO A 83 13.72 -0.68 8.17
CA PRO A 83 13.56 0.05 9.42
C PRO A 83 12.61 -0.63 10.41
N GLN A 84 11.53 -1.22 9.93
CA GLN A 84 10.55 -1.92 10.77
C GLN A 84 11.15 -3.20 11.37
N ALA A 85 11.91 -3.95 10.57
CA ALA A 85 12.59 -5.16 11.02
C ALA A 85 13.68 -4.82 12.05
N VAL A 86 14.41 -3.72 11.87
CA VAL A 86 15.38 -3.22 12.87
C VAL A 86 14.67 -2.80 14.16
N GLU A 87 13.52 -2.12 14.09
CA GLU A 87 12.73 -1.73 15.27
C GLU A 87 12.25 -2.97 16.05
N GLU A 88 11.77 -3.99 15.35
CA GLU A 88 11.28 -5.23 15.96
C GLU A 88 12.42 -5.98 16.66
N LEU A 89 13.56 -6.12 15.98
CA LEU A 89 14.72 -6.80 16.52
C LEU A 89 15.33 -6.03 17.69
N ALA A 90 15.44 -4.70 17.60
CA ALA A 90 15.95 -3.85 18.66
C ALA A 90 15.07 -3.91 19.91
N LYS A 91 13.74 -3.93 19.74
CA LYS A 91 12.78 -4.11 20.83
C LYS A 91 12.97 -5.47 21.52
N ALA A 92 13.14 -6.54 20.74
CA ALA A 92 13.39 -7.88 21.27
C ALA A 92 14.74 -7.98 22.01
N ALA A 93 15.77 -7.28 21.53
CA ALA A 93 17.10 -7.21 22.12
C ALA A 93 17.23 -6.19 23.27
N GLY A 94 16.16 -5.43 23.60
CA GLY A 94 16.19 -4.38 24.62
C GLY A 94 17.11 -3.20 24.27
N MET A 95 17.33 -2.95 22.97
CA MET A 95 18.22 -1.89 22.48
C MET A 95 17.41 -0.66 22.01
N GLU A 96 17.88 0.53 22.39
CA GLU A 96 17.35 1.79 21.82
C GLU A 96 18.08 2.14 20.54
N ILE A 97 17.31 2.43 19.47
CA ILE A 97 17.89 2.79 18.17
C ILE A 97 18.49 4.20 18.29
N PRO A 98 19.81 4.39 18.09
CA PRO A 98 20.43 5.70 18.10
C PRO A 98 19.87 6.53 16.93
N ARG A 99 19.49 7.75 17.23
CA ARG A 99 18.97 8.71 16.24
C ARG A 99 20.01 9.79 16.05
N GLU A 100 20.67 9.83 14.90
CA GLU A 100 21.44 10.99 14.53
C GLU A 100 20.51 12.21 14.40
N GLU A 101 20.78 13.26 15.17
CA GLU A 101 20.08 14.54 15.07
C GLU A 101 20.52 15.24 13.79
N SER A 102 19.83 14.99 12.68
CA SER A 102 19.93 15.84 11.50
C SER A 102 19.19 17.14 11.79
N SER A 103 19.94 18.23 11.80
CA SER A 103 19.49 19.61 12.00
C SER A 103 18.28 19.97 11.10
N ARG A 104 17.24 20.48 11.77
CA ARG A 104 16.17 21.33 11.24
C ARG A 104 15.46 20.90 9.95
N GLY A 105 14.52 19.93 10.10
CA GLY A 105 13.38 19.75 9.20
C GLY A 105 12.21 19.28 10.05
N GLN A 106 11.04 19.86 9.89
CA GLN A 106 9.83 19.54 10.64
C GLN A 106 9.63 18.02 10.73
N ARG A 107 9.68 17.47 11.94
CA ARG A 107 9.38 16.06 12.21
C ARG A 107 7.94 15.78 11.76
N LYS A 108 7.76 15.04 10.65
CA LYS A 108 6.47 14.40 10.37
C LYS A 108 6.18 13.43 11.53
N PRO A 109 4.98 13.45 12.12
CA PRO A 109 4.64 12.56 13.24
C PRO A 109 4.82 11.09 12.78
N ARG A 110 5.64 10.33 13.47
CA ARG A 110 5.69 8.87 13.31
C ARG A 110 4.33 8.31 13.72
N GLN A 111 3.78 7.40 12.93
CA GLN A 111 2.60 6.64 13.34
C GLN A 111 2.97 5.88 14.63
N PRO A 112 2.22 6.05 15.73
CA PRO A 112 2.52 5.35 16.97
C PRO A 112 2.43 3.85 16.72
N THR A 113 3.47 3.10 17.09
CA THR A 113 3.48 1.63 16.96
C THR A 113 2.38 0.98 17.81
N ASP A 114 1.96 1.63 18.89
CA ASP A 114 1.00 1.13 19.89
C ASP A 114 -0.19 2.10 20.07
N SER A 115 -0.69 2.71 18.98
CA SER A 115 -1.86 3.59 19.09
C SER A 115 -3.10 2.82 19.54
N PRO A 116 -3.85 3.31 20.52
CA PRO A 116 -5.12 2.68 20.95
C PRO A 116 -6.20 2.72 19.84
N LEU A 117 -5.94 3.43 18.73
CA LEU A 117 -6.85 3.49 17.59
C LEU A 117 -6.85 2.20 16.76
N TYR A 118 -5.75 1.40 16.73
CA TYR A 118 -5.70 0.17 15.94
C TYR A 118 -6.72 -0.90 16.38
N PRO A 119 -6.84 -1.24 17.67
CA PRO A 119 -7.88 -2.16 18.13
C PRO A 119 -9.29 -1.66 17.79
N LEU A 120 -9.53 -0.35 17.93
CA LEU A 120 -10.81 0.27 17.63
C LEU A 120 -11.17 0.19 16.15
N LEU A 121 -10.21 0.52 15.25
CA LEU A 121 -10.37 0.40 13.81
C LEU A 121 -10.56 -1.05 13.37
N THR A 122 -9.90 -2.00 14.04
CA THR A 122 -10.09 -3.43 13.80
C THR A 122 -11.50 -3.87 14.20
N ALA A 123 -11.99 -3.45 15.38
CA ALA A 123 -13.35 -3.74 15.82
C ALA A 123 -14.41 -3.13 14.88
N ALA A 124 -14.18 -1.92 14.36
CA ALA A 124 -15.03 -1.30 13.34
C ALA A 124 -15.06 -2.11 12.04
N ALA A 125 -13.91 -2.61 11.58
CA ALA A 125 -13.86 -3.45 10.38
C ALA A 125 -14.58 -4.78 10.59
N ASP A 126 -14.46 -5.39 11.77
CA ASP A 126 -15.17 -6.61 12.12
C ASP A 126 -16.68 -6.39 12.13
N TYR A 127 -17.13 -5.26 12.70
CA TYR A 127 -18.53 -4.86 12.65
C TYR A 127 -19.03 -4.71 11.21
N TYR A 128 -18.34 -3.95 10.34
CA TYR A 128 -18.76 -3.78 8.95
C TYR A 128 -18.74 -5.09 8.16
N ARG A 129 -17.75 -5.95 8.41
CA ARG A 129 -17.67 -7.28 7.79
C ARG A 129 -18.81 -8.19 8.23
N GLN A 130 -19.17 -8.16 9.52
CA GLN A 130 -20.32 -8.90 10.04
C GLN A 130 -21.62 -8.34 9.49
N ALA A 131 -21.77 -7.01 9.37
CA ALA A 131 -22.94 -6.38 8.78
C ALA A 131 -23.13 -6.81 7.31
N LEU A 132 -22.07 -6.92 6.52
CA LEU A 132 -22.15 -7.43 5.14
C LEU A 132 -22.62 -8.89 5.10
N LYS A 133 -22.32 -9.69 6.12
CA LYS A 133 -22.71 -11.10 6.20
C LYS A 133 -24.16 -11.29 6.66
N SER A 134 -24.65 -10.53 7.61
CA SER A 134 -25.88 -10.86 8.35
C SER A 134 -26.87 -9.72 8.57
N HIS A 135 -26.50 -8.44 8.29
CA HIS A 135 -27.42 -7.33 8.53
C HIS A 135 -28.65 -7.40 7.60
N PRO A 136 -29.87 -7.12 8.09
CA PRO A 136 -31.09 -7.20 7.27
C PRO A 136 -31.05 -6.35 5.99
N ALA A 137 -30.45 -5.15 6.03
CA ALA A 137 -30.33 -4.23 4.90
C ALA A 137 -29.14 -4.56 3.95
N ARG A 138 -28.40 -5.63 4.16
CA ARG A 138 -27.17 -5.96 3.38
C ARG A 138 -27.41 -6.27 1.91
N LYS A 139 -28.66 -6.56 1.51
CA LYS A 139 -28.98 -7.06 0.18
C LYS A 139 -28.42 -6.15 -0.93
N ALA A 140 -28.64 -4.85 -0.84
CA ALA A 140 -28.14 -3.91 -1.84
C ALA A 140 -26.60 -3.91 -1.96
N ALA A 141 -25.88 -4.02 -0.83
CA ALA A 141 -24.41 -4.10 -0.83
C ALA A 141 -23.91 -5.40 -1.48
N VAL A 142 -24.55 -6.52 -1.15
CA VAL A 142 -24.20 -7.83 -1.73
C VAL A 142 -24.51 -7.87 -3.22
N ASP A 143 -25.68 -7.37 -3.64
CA ASP A 143 -26.09 -7.33 -5.04
C ASP A 143 -25.14 -6.42 -5.85
N TYR A 144 -24.72 -5.27 -5.29
CA TYR A 144 -23.73 -4.41 -5.88
C TYR A 144 -22.39 -5.12 -6.11
N LEU A 145 -21.84 -5.78 -5.09
CA LEU A 145 -20.56 -6.48 -5.19
C LEU A 145 -20.63 -7.65 -6.19
N LYS A 146 -21.73 -8.40 -6.19
CA LYS A 146 -21.98 -9.47 -7.18
C LYS A 146 -22.12 -8.91 -8.59
N GLY A 147 -22.83 -7.80 -8.78
CA GLY A 147 -22.98 -7.13 -10.07
C GLY A 147 -21.64 -6.63 -10.64
N ARG A 148 -20.65 -6.38 -9.75
CA ARG A 148 -19.26 -6.09 -10.12
C ARG A 148 -18.42 -7.36 -10.34
N GLY A 149 -18.99 -8.56 -10.29
CA GLY A 149 -18.30 -9.83 -10.52
C GLY A 149 -17.39 -10.27 -9.37
N LEU A 150 -17.51 -9.68 -8.18
CA LEU A 150 -16.65 -10.01 -7.05
C LEU A 150 -17.13 -11.29 -6.34
N THR A 151 -16.19 -12.19 -6.08
CA THR A 151 -16.43 -13.41 -5.31
C THR A 151 -16.39 -13.15 -3.80
N GLY A 152 -16.96 -14.06 -3.02
CA GLY A 152 -16.84 -14.02 -1.57
C GLY A 152 -15.41 -14.21 -1.06
N GLU A 153 -14.55 -14.85 -1.86
CA GLU A 153 -13.13 -14.99 -1.56
C GLU A 153 -12.41 -13.66 -1.63
N ILE A 154 -12.52 -12.92 -2.74
CA ILE A 154 -11.89 -11.62 -2.90
C ILE A 154 -12.45 -10.61 -1.89
N ALA A 155 -13.76 -10.65 -1.61
CA ALA A 155 -14.36 -9.80 -0.60
C ALA A 155 -13.78 -10.05 0.81
N ARG A 156 -13.43 -11.30 1.13
CA ARG A 156 -12.77 -11.69 2.37
C ARG A 156 -11.30 -11.27 2.38
N ASP A 157 -10.56 -11.47 1.29
CA ASP A 157 -9.15 -11.11 1.16
C ASP A 157 -8.94 -9.61 1.41
N PHE A 158 -9.79 -8.77 0.82
CA PHE A 158 -9.77 -7.32 1.01
C PHE A 158 -10.54 -6.86 2.26
N GLY A 159 -11.22 -7.76 2.97
CA GLY A 159 -11.95 -7.45 4.19
C GLY A 159 -13.16 -6.54 3.98
N LEU A 160 -13.85 -6.64 2.82
CA LEU A 160 -14.97 -5.77 2.50
C LEU A 160 -16.07 -5.86 3.54
N GLY A 161 -16.74 -4.75 3.78
CA GLY A 161 -17.80 -4.62 4.76
C GLY A 161 -19.01 -3.82 4.24
N PHE A 162 -19.97 -3.64 5.13
CA PHE A 162 -21.14 -2.82 4.90
C PHE A 162 -21.40 -1.93 6.10
N ALA A 163 -21.49 -0.63 5.89
CA ALA A 163 -22.00 0.31 6.87
C ALA A 163 -23.53 0.43 6.67
N PRO A 164 -24.35 -0.05 7.62
CA PRO A 164 -25.80 -0.03 7.48
C PRO A 164 -26.38 1.38 7.39
N PRO A 165 -27.59 1.56 6.82
CA PRO A 165 -28.31 2.81 6.88
C PRO A 165 -28.68 3.15 8.34
N GLY A 166 -28.69 4.44 8.68
CA GLY A 166 -28.95 4.94 10.03
C GLY A 166 -27.79 5.81 10.51
N TRP A 167 -28.00 6.50 11.65
CA TRP A 167 -27.08 7.55 12.09
C TRP A 167 -26.07 7.12 13.14
N ASP A 168 -26.29 6.01 13.83
CA ASP A 168 -25.57 5.65 15.05
C ASP A 168 -25.38 4.13 15.25
N ASN A 169 -25.35 3.37 14.18
CA ASN A 169 -25.23 1.90 14.25
C ASN A 169 -23.85 1.46 14.80
N LEU A 170 -22.76 1.96 14.21
CA LEU A 170 -21.41 1.70 14.71
C LEU A 170 -21.20 2.35 16.07
N PHE A 171 -21.69 3.57 16.25
CA PHE A 171 -21.63 4.30 17.52
C PHE A 171 -22.22 3.48 18.66
N LYS A 172 -23.44 2.96 18.51
CA LYS A 172 -24.08 2.11 19.52
C LYS A 172 -23.38 0.79 19.74
N HIS A 173 -22.77 0.23 18.67
CA HIS A 173 -22.09 -1.05 18.76
C HIS A 173 -20.75 -0.98 19.50
N LEU A 174 -19.98 0.08 19.30
CA LEU A 174 -18.65 0.20 19.88
C LEU A 174 -18.53 1.14 21.08
N SER A 175 -19.47 2.09 21.26
CA SER A 175 -19.36 3.09 22.33
C SER A 175 -19.74 2.50 23.68
N SER A 176 -18.76 2.42 24.60
CA SER A 176 -18.99 2.04 26.00
C SER A 176 -18.98 3.26 26.95
N ASP A 177 -18.14 4.25 26.67
CA ASP A 177 -17.91 5.40 27.51
C ASP A 177 -17.44 6.63 26.72
N THR A 178 -17.30 7.76 27.39
CA THR A 178 -16.91 9.04 26.77
C THR A 178 -15.49 9.00 26.18
N LEU A 179 -14.57 8.24 26.79
CA LEU A 179 -13.19 8.13 26.31
C LEU A 179 -13.14 7.38 24.98
N GLN A 180 -13.92 6.29 24.87
CA GLN A 180 -14.03 5.53 23.64
C GLN A 180 -14.71 6.31 22.52
N GLN A 181 -15.72 7.12 22.86
CA GLN A 181 -16.36 8.03 21.90
C GLN A 181 -15.35 9.04 21.31
N LYS A 182 -14.47 9.60 22.14
CA LYS A 182 -13.41 10.49 21.69
C LYS A 182 -12.44 9.74 20.78
N ALA A 183 -12.02 8.55 21.16
CA ALA A 183 -11.15 7.72 20.31
C ALA A 183 -11.82 7.38 18.96
N MET A 184 -13.13 7.17 18.90
CA MET A 184 -13.88 6.96 17.65
C MET A 184 -13.87 8.21 16.76
N ILE A 185 -13.92 9.40 17.33
CA ILE A 185 -13.80 10.68 16.59
C ILE A 185 -12.38 10.82 16.07
N ASP A 186 -11.37 10.60 16.91
CA ASP A 186 -9.95 10.68 16.56
C ASP A 186 -9.55 9.63 15.47
N ALA A 187 -10.24 8.49 15.45
CA ALA A 187 -10.11 7.46 14.41
C ALA A 187 -10.87 7.78 13.11
N GLY A 188 -11.64 8.88 13.08
CA GLY A 188 -12.45 9.27 11.93
C GLY A 188 -13.65 8.35 11.67
N LEU A 189 -14.13 7.62 12.67
CA LEU A 189 -15.31 6.74 12.60
C LEU A 189 -16.60 7.51 12.86
N LEU A 190 -16.55 8.54 13.70
CA LEU A 190 -17.68 9.42 14.02
C LEU A 190 -17.45 10.83 13.52
N ILE A 191 -18.54 11.54 13.36
CA ILE A 191 -18.59 12.98 13.16
C ILE A 191 -19.27 13.59 14.39
N GLU A 192 -18.66 14.62 14.95
CA GLU A 192 -19.27 15.46 15.97
C GLU A 192 -19.70 16.79 15.32
N ASN A 193 -20.98 17.11 15.41
CA ASN A 193 -21.49 18.39 14.92
C ASN A 193 -21.07 19.51 15.89
N ALA A 194 -20.32 20.47 15.39
CA ALA A 194 -19.74 21.54 16.21
C ALA A 194 -20.81 22.44 16.90
N GLU A 195 -22.00 22.59 16.31
CA GLU A 195 -23.06 23.45 16.84
C GLU A 195 -23.91 22.73 17.89
N THR A 196 -24.21 21.46 17.65
CA THR A 196 -25.17 20.70 18.48
C THR A 196 -24.50 19.68 19.41
N GLY A 197 -23.21 19.43 19.27
CA GLY A 197 -22.48 18.36 19.98
C GLY A 197 -22.96 16.95 19.66
N LYS A 198 -23.87 16.77 18.69
CA LYS A 198 -24.38 15.46 18.31
C LYS A 198 -23.31 14.65 17.59
N ARG A 199 -23.19 13.38 17.99
CA ARG A 199 -22.26 12.41 17.40
C ARG A 199 -23.02 11.41 16.56
N TYR A 200 -22.48 11.09 15.38
CA TYR A 200 -23.08 10.13 14.45
C TYR A 200 -22.02 9.43 13.60
N ASP A 201 -22.39 8.29 13.05
CA ASP A 201 -21.50 7.48 12.20
C ASP A 201 -21.08 8.26 10.95
N ARG A 202 -19.77 8.26 10.65
CA ARG A 202 -19.25 8.87 9.41
C ARG A 202 -19.72 8.12 8.18
N PHE A 203 -19.73 6.80 8.25
CA PHE A 203 -20.10 5.93 7.12
C PHE A 203 -21.49 5.37 7.34
N ARG A 204 -22.37 5.58 6.38
CA ARG A 204 -23.77 5.16 6.41
C ARG A 204 -24.20 4.75 5.00
N ASP A 205 -24.91 3.63 4.88
CA ASP A 205 -25.39 3.05 3.64
C ASP A 205 -24.29 2.94 2.56
N ARG A 206 -23.15 2.33 2.94
CA ARG A 206 -21.97 2.24 2.10
C ARG A 206 -21.33 0.85 2.13
N VAL A 207 -20.82 0.42 0.98
CA VAL A 207 -19.81 -0.64 0.93
C VAL A 207 -18.52 -0.09 1.52
N MET A 208 -17.90 -0.85 2.42
CA MET A 208 -16.74 -0.43 3.18
C MET A 208 -15.47 -1.13 2.71
N PHE A 209 -14.41 -0.36 2.52
CA PHE A 209 -13.08 -0.78 2.09
C PHE A 209 -12.10 -0.45 3.23
N PRO A 210 -11.65 -1.43 4.03
CA PRO A 210 -10.65 -1.16 5.05
C PRO A 210 -9.30 -0.86 4.38
N ILE A 211 -8.68 0.22 4.81
CA ILE A 211 -7.35 0.63 4.37
C ILE A 211 -6.35 0.08 5.38
N ARG A 212 -5.32 -0.61 4.88
CA ARG A 212 -4.30 -1.24 5.72
C ARG A 212 -2.93 -0.58 5.51
N ASP A 213 -2.17 -0.51 6.58
CA ASP A 213 -0.75 -0.18 6.50
C ASP A 213 0.07 -1.38 5.99
N THR A 214 1.37 -1.19 5.82
CA THR A 214 2.29 -2.24 5.34
C THR A 214 2.39 -3.45 6.27
N ARG A 215 1.95 -3.34 7.53
CA ARG A 215 1.88 -4.43 8.53
C ARG A 215 0.51 -5.13 8.54
N GLY A 216 -0.43 -4.70 7.72
CA GLY A 216 -1.78 -5.23 7.64
C GLY A 216 -2.75 -4.71 8.70
N ARG A 217 -2.33 -3.76 9.56
CA ARG A 217 -3.21 -3.12 10.54
C ARG A 217 -4.18 -2.19 9.82
N ILE A 218 -5.43 -2.18 10.26
CA ILE A 218 -6.43 -1.27 9.71
C ILE A 218 -6.18 0.13 10.26
N ILE A 219 -6.01 1.10 9.36
CA ILE A 219 -5.68 2.49 9.67
C ILE A 219 -6.79 3.46 9.30
N ALA A 220 -7.68 3.08 8.38
CA ALA A 220 -8.76 3.93 7.87
C ALA A 220 -9.76 3.11 7.06
N PHE A 221 -10.76 3.80 6.52
CA PHE A 221 -11.76 3.24 5.63
C PHE A 221 -12.05 4.15 4.44
N GLY A 222 -12.32 3.54 3.28
CA GLY A 222 -13.08 4.10 2.21
C GLY A 222 -14.53 3.58 2.26
N GLY A 223 -15.49 4.36 1.80
CA GLY A 223 -16.88 3.96 1.74
C GLY A 223 -17.53 4.41 0.45
N ARG A 224 -18.08 3.47 -0.35
CA ARG A 224 -18.86 3.76 -1.56
C ARG A 224 -20.35 3.70 -1.27
N VAL A 225 -21.06 4.77 -1.58
CA VAL A 225 -22.53 4.81 -1.41
C VAL A 225 -23.22 3.81 -2.34
N LEU A 226 -24.31 3.23 -1.89
CA LEU A 226 -25.09 2.25 -2.67
C LEU A 226 -26.13 2.91 -3.57
N GLY A 227 -26.62 4.08 -3.21
CA GLY A 227 -27.55 4.90 -4.01
C GLY A 227 -26.85 6.05 -4.73
N ASP A 228 -27.63 7.11 -4.97
CA ASP A 228 -27.22 8.31 -5.70
C ASP A 228 -26.69 9.44 -4.80
N ASP A 229 -26.58 9.18 -3.50
CA ASP A 229 -26.08 10.16 -2.53
C ASP A 229 -24.65 10.57 -2.84
N LYS A 230 -24.33 11.82 -2.58
CA LYS A 230 -22.99 12.38 -2.74
C LYS A 230 -22.30 12.54 -1.38
N PRO A 231 -20.98 12.36 -1.31
CA PRO A 231 -20.07 11.94 -2.38
C PRO A 231 -20.17 10.44 -2.66
N LYS A 232 -19.96 10.04 -3.93
CA LYS A 232 -19.94 8.61 -4.37
C LYS A 232 -18.94 7.80 -3.55
N TYR A 233 -17.74 8.32 -3.34
CA TYR A 233 -16.73 7.77 -2.44
C TYR A 233 -16.44 8.74 -1.30
N LEU A 234 -16.39 8.23 -0.09
CA LEU A 234 -16.05 8.95 1.13
C LEU A 234 -14.89 8.24 1.82
N ASN A 235 -13.83 8.96 2.14
CA ASN A 235 -12.68 8.43 2.86
C ASN A 235 -12.66 8.93 4.31
N SER A 236 -11.97 8.18 5.18
CA SER A 236 -11.60 8.69 6.50
C SER A 236 -10.88 10.03 6.37
N PRO A 237 -11.01 10.95 7.33
CA PRO A 237 -10.18 12.15 7.39
C PRO A 237 -8.72 11.78 7.67
N GLU A 238 -7.84 12.78 7.67
CA GLU A 238 -6.51 12.62 8.28
C GLU A 238 -6.66 12.30 9.77
N THR A 239 -5.89 11.32 10.25
CA THR A 239 -5.90 10.89 11.65
C THR A 239 -4.45 10.65 12.13
N PRO A 240 -4.22 10.47 13.45
CA PRO A 240 -2.88 10.15 13.95
C PRO A 240 -2.26 8.88 13.35
N VAL A 241 -3.07 7.97 12.77
CA VAL A 241 -2.63 6.71 12.18
C VAL A 241 -2.83 6.63 10.67
N PHE A 242 -3.39 7.65 10.02
CA PHE A 242 -3.72 7.64 8.60
C PHE A 242 -3.43 8.97 7.92
N HIS A 243 -2.58 8.94 6.89
CA HIS A 243 -2.24 10.09 6.04
C HIS A 243 -2.42 9.72 4.57
N LYS A 244 -3.44 10.31 3.90
CA LYS A 244 -3.80 9.98 2.50
C LYS A 244 -2.64 10.12 1.53
N GLY A 245 -1.78 11.12 1.72
CA GLY A 245 -0.61 11.36 0.87
C GLY A 245 0.54 10.37 1.06
N GLN A 246 0.41 9.40 1.98
CA GLN A 246 1.46 8.42 2.29
C GLN A 246 0.99 6.98 2.15
N GLU A 247 -0.31 6.73 2.18
CA GLU A 247 -0.88 5.39 2.18
C GLU A 247 -1.50 5.05 0.81
N LEU A 248 -1.39 3.78 0.43
CA LEU A 248 -1.93 3.24 -0.81
C LEU A 248 -2.86 2.06 -0.49
N TYR A 249 -4.06 2.08 -1.04
CA TYR A 249 -4.98 0.95 -0.93
C TYR A 249 -4.45 -0.26 -1.69
N GLY A 250 -4.56 -1.43 -1.11
CA GLY A 250 -4.12 -2.68 -1.75
C GLY A 250 -2.64 -2.99 -1.61
N LEU A 251 -1.81 -2.09 -1.04
CA LEU A 251 -0.36 -2.32 -0.95
C LEU A 251 -0.01 -3.50 -0.04
N PHE A 252 -0.69 -3.66 1.07
CA PHE A 252 -0.52 -4.82 1.94
C PHE A 252 -0.91 -6.11 1.23
N GLU A 253 -2.06 -6.11 0.54
CA GLU A 253 -2.57 -7.25 -0.21
C GLU A 253 -1.62 -7.61 -1.37
N ALA A 254 -1.10 -6.62 -2.08
CA ALA A 254 -0.14 -6.83 -3.17
C ALA A 254 1.13 -7.51 -2.66
N ARG A 255 1.71 -7.03 -1.56
CA ARG A 255 2.91 -7.62 -0.95
C ARG A 255 2.66 -9.02 -0.40
N LYS A 256 1.53 -9.23 0.26
CA LYS A 256 1.16 -10.52 0.85
C LYS A 256 0.98 -11.63 -0.21
N ASN A 257 0.47 -11.27 -1.38
CA ASN A 257 0.15 -12.24 -2.43
C ASN A 257 1.30 -12.47 -3.43
N ASN A 258 2.32 -11.61 -3.44
CA ASN A 258 3.44 -11.69 -4.40
C ASN A 258 4.76 -11.71 -3.65
N ARG A 259 5.46 -12.83 -3.66
CA ARG A 259 6.79 -12.96 -3.02
C ARG A 259 7.89 -12.20 -3.76
N ASN A 260 7.86 -12.26 -5.09
CA ASN A 260 8.79 -11.59 -5.99
C ASN A 260 8.01 -10.51 -6.75
N LEU A 261 7.82 -9.37 -6.10
CA LEU A 261 7.07 -8.26 -6.68
C LEU A 261 8.04 -7.37 -7.45
N ASP A 262 8.03 -7.48 -8.78
CA ASP A 262 8.91 -6.68 -9.65
C ASP A 262 8.23 -5.40 -10.15
N GLU A 263 6.90 -5.37 -10.22
CA GLU A 263 6.12 -4.23 -10.70
C GLU A 263 4.85 -4.06 -9.87
N ILE A 264 4.49 -2.81 -9.58
CA ILE A 264 3.20 -2.42 -9.02
C ILE A 264 2.43 -1.61 -10.05
N ILE A 265 1.12 -1.93 -10.20
CA ILE A 265 0.17 -1.21 -11.03
C ILE A 265 -0.54 -0.19 -10.13
N VAL A 266 -0.42 1.10 -10.44
CA VAL A 266 -1.11 2.19 -9.74
C VAL A 266 -2.35 2.57 -10.52
N VAL A 267 -3.51 2.44 -9.90
CA VAL A 267 -4.83 2.79 -10.45
C VAL A 267 -5.51 3.88 -9.61
N GLU A 268 -6.69 4.36 -10.02
CA GLU A 268 -7.34 5.48 -9.34
C GLU A 268 -8.26 5.07 -8.19
N GLY A 269 -8.92 3.91 -8.29
CA GLY A 269 -10.00 3.53 -7.39
C GLY A 269 -9.86 2.21 -6.66
N TYR A 270 -10.61 2.08 -5.55
CA TYR A 270 -10.71 0.84 -4.77
C TYR A 270 -11.19 -0.35 -5.61
N MET A 271 -12.20 -0.10 -6.44
CA MET A 271 -12.81 -1.15 -7.25
C MET A 271 -11.88 -1.66 -8.32
N ASP A 272 -11.04 -0.79 -8.89
CA ASP A 272 -10.05 -1.18 -9.90
C ASP A 272 -9.03 -2.15 -9.31
N VAL A 273 -8.51 -1.85 -8.11
CA VAL A 273 -7.59 -2.75 -7.38
C VAL A 273 -8.24 -4.11 -7.14
N ILE A 274 -9.49 -4.13 -6.68
CA ILE A 274 -10.17 -5.36 -6.32
C ILE A 274 -10.54 -6.17 -7.58
N ALA A 275 -10.98 -5.50 -8.65
CA ALA A 275 -11.32 -6.14 -9.91
C ALA A 275 -10.09 -6.76 -10.58
N LEU A 276 -8.97 -6.04 -10.62
CA LEU A 276 -7.69 -6.58 -11.09
C LEU A 276 -7.24 -7.79 -10.26
N ALA A 277 -7.34 -7.69 -8.93
CA ALA A 277 -7.01 -8.79 -8.03
C ALA A 277 -7.93 -10.01 -8.20
N GLN A 278 -9.23 -9.80 -8.44
CA GLN A 278 -10.21 -10.86 -8.77
C GLN A 278 -9.80 -11.63 -10.01
N GLN A 279 -9.21 -10.96 -10.98
CA GLN A 279 -8.73 -11.52 -12.24
C GLN A 279 -7.27 -12.01 -12.16
N GLY A 280 -6.68 -12.08 -10.96
CA GLY A 280 -5.33 -12.61 -10.74
C GLY A 280 -4.19 -11.60 -10.91
N LEU A 281 -4.48 -10.33 -11.18
CA LEU A 281 -3.51 -9.23 -11.18
C LEU A 281 -3.44 -8.62 -9.77
N ARG A 282 -2.77 -9.33 -8.85
CA ARG A 282 -2.77 -9.01 -7.41
C ARG A 282 -1.65 -8.01 -7.01
N ASN A 283 -1.07 -7.32 -7.96
CA ASN A 283 -0.04 -6.29 -7.77
C ASN A 283 -0.55 -4.86 -8.01
N ALA A 284 -1.87 -4.65 -7.95
CA ALA A 284 -2.48 -3.33 -8.11
C ALA A 284 -2.64 -2.61 -6.78
N VAL A 285 -2.47 -1.29 -6.79
CA VAL A 285 -2.69 -0.37 -5.67
C VAL A 285 -3.42 0.89 -6.14
N ALA A 286 -4.12 1.58 -5.24
CA ALA A 286 -4.75 2.85 -5.60
C ALA A 286 -4.39 3.96 -4.62
N THR A 287 -4.41 5.19 -5.12
CA THR A 287 -4.38 6.40 -4.30
C THR A 287 -5.73 6.62 -3.61
N LEU A 288 -5.76 7.41 -2.55
CA LEU A 288 -6.91 7.53 -1.66
C LEU A 288 -7.72 8.83 -1.91
N GLY A 289 -8.05 9.09 -3.17
CA GLY A 289 -8.76 10.31 -3.58
C GLY A 289 -7.85 11.54 -3.58
N THR A 290 -6.55 11.34 -3.72
CA THR A 290 -5.53 12.37 -3.89
C THR A 290 -4.66 12.02 -5.11
N ALA A 291 -4.01 13.02 -5.69
CA ALA A 291 -3.01 12.75 -6.73
C ALA A 291 -1.85 11.90 -6.15
N THR A 292 -1.18 11.14 -7.03
CA THR A 292 0.03 10.43 -6.66
C THR A 292 1.06 11.42 -6.12
N SER A 293 1.52 11.20 -4.89
CA SER A 293 2.51 12.05 -4.22
C SER A 293 3.91 11.47 -4.32
N GLU A 294 4.92 12.32 -4.10
CA GLU A 294 6.32 11.89 -3.98
C GLU A 294 6.50 10.83 -2.87
N GLU A 295 5.76 10.95 -1.76
CA GLU A 295 5.83 9.97 -0.67
C GLU A 295 5.25 8.60 -1.07
N HIS A 296 4.18 8.57 -1.88
CA HIS A 296 3.68 7.33 -2.48
C HIS A 296 4.77 6.67 -3.32
N LEU A 297 5.44 7.44 -4.19
CA LEU A 297 6.48 6.93 -5.08
C LEU A 297 7.72 6.47 -4.33
N LYS A 298 8.17 7.22 -3.33
CA LYS A 298 9.26 6.78 -2.44
C LYS A 298 8.95 5.46 -1.75
N ARG A 299 7.68 5.26 -1.36
CA ARG A 299 7.23 4.01 -0.75
C ARG A 299 7.21 2.87 -1.78
N LEU A 300 6.67 3.11 -2.98
CA LEU A 300 6.62 2.12 -4.05
C LEU A 300 8.02 1.69 -4.51
N PHE A 301 8.91 2.64 -4.78
CA PHE A 301 10.29 2.36 -5.23
C PHE A 301 11.21 1.77 -4.15
N ARG A 302 10.78 1.68 -2.90
CA ARG A 302 11.45 0.85 -1.88
C ARG A 302 11.06 -0.62 -1.97
N ILE A 303 9.94 -0.92 -2.63
CA ILE A 303 9.38 -2.27 -2.72
C ILE A 303 9.67 -2.88 -4.09
N VAL A 304 9.53 -2.09 -5.17
CA VAL A 304 9.67 -2.53 -6.56
C VAL A 304 10.52 -1.56 -7.37
N PRO A 305 11.28 -2.05 -8.36
CA PRO A 305 11.98 -1.19 -9.31
C PRO A 305 11.06 -0.60 -10.38
N ASN A 306 9.91 -1.23 -10.66
CA ASN A 306 9.03 -0.86 -11.74
C ASN A 306 7.65 -0.41 -11.22
N VAL A 307 7.16 0.72 -11.72
CA VAL A 307 5.80 1.23 -11.44
C VAL A 307 5.08 1.45 -12.77
N LEU A 308 3.91 0.84 -12.91
CA LEU A 308 3.01 1.05 -14.03
C LEU A 308 1.84 1.91 -13.55
N PHE A 309 1.66 3.08 -14.11
CA PHE A 309 0.45 3.87 -13.90
C PHE A 309 -0.59 3.49 -14.96
N CYS A 310 -1.80 3.18 -14.53
CA CYS A 310 -2.93 2.85 -15.39
C CYS A 310 -4.04 3.86 -15.11
N PHE A 311 -4.31 4.71 -16.06
CA PHE A 311 -5.28 5.81 -15.98
C PHE A 311 -6.46 5.59 -16.94
N ASP A 312 -7.61 6.11 -16.53
CA ASP A 312 -8.78 6.21 -17.40
C ASP A 312 -8.45 7.04 -18.64
N GLY A 313 -9.07 6.73 -19.78
CA GLY A 313 -8.78 7.39 -21.07
C GLY A 313 -9.28 8.82 -21.18
N ASP A 314 -9.91 9.39 -20.17
CA ASP A 314 -10.51 10.71 -20.15
C ASP A 314 -9.51 11.84 -19.83
N GLN A 315 -9.99 13.09 -19.89
CA GLN A 315 -9.15 14.27 -19.57
C GLN A 315 -8.71 14.31 -18.10
N ALA A 316 -9.50 13.75 -17.18
CA ALA A 316 -9.14 13.74 -15.77
C ALA A 316 -7.97 12.78 -15.51
N GLY A 317 -8.02 11.58 -16.12
CA GLY A 317 -6.93 10.60 -16.11
C GLY A 317 -5.64 11.16 -16.75
N ARG A 318 -5.72 11.89 -17.87
CA ARG A 318 -4.55 12.56 -18.47
C ARG A 318 -3.91 13.59 -17.54
N LYS A 319 -4.72 14.41 -16.85
CA LYS A 319 -4.21 15.38 -15.85
C LYS A 319 -3.60 14.68 -14.63
N ALA A 320 -4.21 13.56 -14.20
CA ALA A 320 -3.67 12.75 -13.11
C ALA A 320 -2.34 12.11 -13.50
N ALA A 321 -2.22 11.62 -14.75
CA ALA A 321 -1.01 11.05 -15.30
C ALA A 321 0.14 12.08 -15.34
N TRP A 322 -0.12 13.31 -15.78
CA TRP A 322 0.89 14.35 -15.79
C TRP A 322 1.42 14.66 -14.38
N ARG A 323 0.54 14.79 -13.40
CA ARG A 323 0.93 14.99 -11.99
C ARG A 323 1.74 13.81 -11.45
N ALA A 324 1.36 12.58 -11.80
CA ALA A 324 2.09 11.38 -11.41
C ALA A 324 3.48 11.34 -12.07
N LEU A 325 3.60 11.78 -13.33
CA LEU A 325 4.88 11.94 -14.03
C LEU A 325 5.77 12.96 -13.31
N GLU A 326 5.28 14.18 -13.05
CA GLU A 326 6.06 15.21 -12.35
C GLU A 326 6.56 14.74 -10.98
N ALA A 327 5.71 14.05 -10.20
CA ALA A 327 6.11 13.47 -8.92
C ALA A 327 7.14 12.34 -9.11
N THR A 328 7.06 11.58 -10.21
CA THR A 328 7.98 10.49 -10.51
C THR A 328 9.38 11.00 -10.83
N LEU A 329 9.50 12.12 -11.55
CA LEU A 329 10.80 12.73 -11.91
C LEU A 329 11.67 12.96 -10.67
N THR A 330 11.08 13.41 -9.56
CA THR A 330 11.83 13.67 -8.29
C THR A 330 12.31 12.40 -7.59
N CYS A 331 11.78 11.23 -7.99
CA CYS A 331 12.06 9.93 -7.38
C CYS A 331 12.88 8.99 -8.29
N LEU A 332 13.17 9.43 -9.54
CA LEU A 332 13.95 8.61 -10.48
C LEU A 332 15.38 8.44 -9.99
N GLN A 333 15.84 7.21 -10.02
CA GLN A 333 17.21 6.79 -9.73
C GLN A 333 17.55 5.62 -10.65
N ASP A 334 18.84 5.31 -10.80
CA ASP A 334 19.29 4.16 -11.57
C ASP A 334 18.57 2.86 -11.14
N GLY A 335 18.09 2.11 -12.11
CA GLY A 335 17.32 0.89 -11.89
C GLY A 335 15.82 1.08 -11.64
N ARG A 336 15.32 2.31 -11.46
CA ARG A 336 13.88 2.61 -11.31
C ARG A 336 13.25 2.95 -12.65
N ARG A 337 12.07 2.39 -12.92
CA ARG A 337 11.34 2.60 -14.16
C ARG A 337 9.88 2.93 -13.86
N ALA A 338 9.32 3.85 -14.65
CA ALA A 338 7.88 4.13 -14.65
C ALA A 338 7.34 4.05 -16.06
N ARG A 339 6.14 3.51 -16.19
CA ARG A 339 5.39 3.40 -17.46
C ARG A 339 3.98 3.94 -17.26
N PHE A 340 3.37 4.40 -18.33
CA PHE A 340 2.03 4.99 -18.34
C PHE A 340 1.16 4.25 -19.36
N LEU A 341 0.04 3.73 -18.89
CA LEU A 341 -0.98 3.11 -19.71
C LEU A 341 -2.25 3.97 -19.64
N PHE A 342 -2.76 4.35 -20.79
CA PHE A 342 -4.06 5.01 -20.94
C PHE A 342 -5.06 4.02 -21.52
N LEU A 343 -6.17 3.86 -20.83
CA LEU A 343 -7.26 3.01 -21.31
C LEU A 343 -8.08 3.71 -22.39
N PRO A 344 -8.88 2.98 -23.18
CA PRO A 344 -9.82 3.59 -24.11
C PRO A 344 -10.78 4.55 -23.39
N GLU A 345 -11.28 5.55 -24.13
CA GLU A 345 -12.24 6.51 -23.59
C GLU A 345 -13.50 5.81 -23.07
N GLY A 346 -13.89 6.14 -21.85
CA GLY A 346 -15.05 5.56 -21.15
C GLY A 346 -14.77 4.23 -20.43
N GLU A 347 -13.57 3.69 -20.52
CA GLU A 347 -13.16 2.49 -19.79
C GLU A 347 -12.32 2.82 -18.56
N ASP A 348 -12.57 2.05 -17.50
CA ASP A 348 -11.73 1.97 -16.30
C ASP A 348 -11.11 0.56 -16.17
N PRO A 349 -10.11 0.35 -15.29
CA PRO A 349 -9.49 -0.96 -15.14
C PRO A 349 -10.48 -2.06 -14.73
N ASP A 350 -11.51 -1.76 -13.93
CA ASP A 350 -12.56 -2.70 -13.51
C ASP A 350 -13.39 -3.18 -14.71
N THR A 351 -13.91 -2.24 -15.53
CA THR A 351 -14.74 -2.58 -16.68
C THR A 351 -13.94 -3.34 -17.73
N LEU A 352 -12.73 -2.86 -18.02
CA LEU A 352 -11.92 -3.42 -19.09
C LEU A 352 -11.41 -4.83 -18.76
N VAL A 353 -10.86 -5.07 -17.56
CA VAL A 353 -10.37 -6.41 -17.21
C VAL A 353 -11.49 -7.45 -17.12
N ARG A 354 -12.70 -7.03 -16.77
CA ARG A 354 -13.88 -7.91 -16.79
C ARG A 354 -14.36 -8.25 -18.19
N SER A 355 -14.25 -7.33 -19.13
CA SER A 355 -14.72 -7.54 -20.51
C SER A 355 -13.72 -8.32 -21.37
N GLU A 356 -12.43 -7.98 -21.31
CA GLU A 356 -11.41 -8.59 -22.18
C GLU A 356 -10.63 -9.75 -21.53
N GLY A 357 -10.69 -9.87 -20.19
CA GLY A 357 -9.98 -10.89 -19.43
C GLY A 357 -8.50 -10.55 -19.15
N THR A 358 -7.90 -11.35 -18.29
CA THR A 358 -6.54 -11.08 -17.76
C THR A 358 -5.46 -11.11 -18.82
N ASP A 359 -5.50 -12.07 -19.73
CA ASP A 359 -4.45 -12.23 -20.75
C ASP A 359 -4.47 -11.08 -21.76
N ALA A 360 -5.64 -10.65 -22.18
CA ALA A 360 -5.79 -9.50 -23.06
C ALA A 360 -5.36 -8.20 -22.36
N PHE A 361 -5.71 -8.04 -21.08
CA PHE A 361 -5.27 -6.87 -20.30
C PHE A 361 -3.73 -6.87 -20.12
N ARG A 362 -3.11 -8.01 -19.88
CA ARG A 362 -1.62 -8.13 -19.84
C ARG A 362 -0.98 -7.82 -21.19
N ALA A 363 -1.58 -8.31 -22.29
CA ALA A 363 -1.11 -8.00 -23.64
C ALA A 363 -1.20 -6.49 -23.90
N ARG A 364 -2.29 -5.83 -23.49
CA ARG A 364 -2.47 -4.38 -23.57
C ARG A 364 -1.39 -3.62 -22.81
N ILE A 365 -1.08 -4.01 -21.56
CA ILE A 365 0.02 -3.43 -20.78
C ILE A 365 1.33 -3.50 -21.58
N ASN A 366 1.64 -4.68 -22.13
CA ASN A 366 2.91 -4.89 -22.82
C ASN A 366 3.00 -4.11 -24.15
N GLN A 367 1.89 -3.91 -24.85
CA GLN A 367 1.85 -3.28 -26.17
C GLN A 367 1.69 -1.75 -26.09
N HIS A 368 0.97 -1.24 -25.09
CA HIS A 368 0.54 0.16 -25.08
C HIS A 368 1.07 0.97 -23.89
N ALA A 369 1.67 0.33 -22.87
CA ALA A 369 2.28 1.09 -21.76
C ALA A 369 3.54 1.80 -22.26
N GLN A 370 3.50 3.12 -22.23
CA GLN A 370 4.59 4.00 -22.67
C GLN A 370 5.62 4.18 -21.55
N PRO A 371 6.93 4.09 -21.83
CA PRO A 371 7.96 4.53 -20.89
C PRO A 371 7.77 6.01 -20.49
N LEU A 372 8.21 6.36 -19.28
CA LEU A 372 8.10 7.72 -18.77
C LEU A 372 8.69 8.76 -19.71
N ALA A 373 9.87 8.50 -20.29
CA ALA A 373 10.52 9.43 -21.20
C ALA A 373 9.71 9.66 -22.47
N ASP A 374 9.12 8.59 -23.05
CA ASP A 374 8.32 8.69 -24.26
C ASP A 374 7.05 9.52 -24.00
N TYR A 375 6.34 9.23 -22.90
CA TYR A 375 5.17 10.00 -22.50
C TYR A 375 5.52 11.47 -22.21
N PHE A 376 6.62 11.72 -21.49
CA PHE A 376 7.10 13.06 -21.16
C PHE A 376 7.35 13.90 -22.40
N PHE A 377 8.18 13.40 -23.31
CA PHE A 377 8.51 14.15 -24.52
C PHE A 377 7.34 14.29 -25.47
N GLN A 378 6.48 13.27 -25.58
CA GLN A 378 5.29 13.37 -26.42
C GLN A 378 4.38 14.51 -25.98
N GLN A 379 4.11 14.64 -24.67
CA GLN A 379 3.28 15.72 -24.14
C GLN A 379 3.88 17.11 -24.38
N LEU A 380 5.19 17.25 -24.21
CA LEU A 380 5.86 18.53 -24.45
C LEU A 380 5.95 18.87 -25.94
N ILE A 381 6.13 17.89 -26.79
CA ILE A 381 6.13 18.06 -28.26
C ILE A 381 4.75 18.51 -28.74
N ASP A 382 3.69 17.90 -28.24
CA ASP A 382 2.32 18.26 -28.59
C ASP A 382 1.97 19.69 -28.16
N GLU A 383 2.54 20.19 -27.04
CA GLU A 383 2.34 21.55 -26.54
C GLU A 383 3.21 22.58 -27.28
N ALA A 384 4.48 22.26 -27.54
CA ALA A 384 5.46 23.21 -28.06
C ALA A 384 5.47 23.32 -29.59
N ASP A 385 4.96 22.33 -30.35
CA ASP A 385 5.05 22.23 -31.80
C ASP A 385 6.46 22.51 -32.37
N PRO A 386 7.45 21.62 -32.18
CA PRO A 386 8.87 21.90 -32.42
C PRO A 386 9.27 21.93 -33.91
N ARG A 387 8.30 22.08 -34.84
CA ARG A 387 8.57 22.21 -36.28
C ARG A 387 9.21 23.57 -36.62
N SER A 388 9.01 24.59 -35.79
CA SER A 388 9.66 25.90 -35.91
C SER A 388 10.83 26.06 -34.97
N LEU A 389 11.66 27.09 -35.16
CA LEU A 389 12.77 27.44 -34.28
C LEU A 389 12.23 27.88 -32.89
N GLU A 390 11.15 28.68 -32.93
CA GLU A 390 10.44 29.15 -31.73
C GLU A 390 9.85 27.99 -30.94
N GLY A 391 9.23 27.00 -31.62
CA GLY A 391 8.71 25.80 -30.99
C GLY A 391 9.80 24.93 -30.35
N LYS A 392 10.99 24.82 -30.96
CA LYS A 392 12.14 24.14 -30.36
C LYS A 392 12.62 24.87 -29.11
N ALA A 393 12.71 26.19 -29.14
CA ALA A 393 13.07 27.00 -27.97
C ALA A 393 12.02 26.87 -26.85
N HIS A 394 10.73 26.86 -27.22
CA HIS A 394 9.63 26.65 -26.27
C HIS A 394 9.69 25.24 -25.63
N LEU A 395 9.93 24.20 -26.43
CA LEU A 395 10.13 22.83 -25.90
C LEU A 395 11.26 22.76 -24.86
N ALA A 396 12.40 23.39 -25.16
CA ALA A 396 13.53 23.44 -24.22
C ALA A 396 13.15 24.17 -22.93
N THR A 397 12.40 25.27 -23.04
CA THR A 397 11.92 26.05 -21.88
C THR A 397 10.97 25.25 -20.99
N LEU A 398 10.08 24.45 -21.60
CA LEU A 398 9.16 23.58 -20.86
C LEU A 398 9.87 22.37 -20.24
N ALA A 399 10.82 21.77 -20.94
CA ALA A 399 11.49 20.55 -20.51
C ALA A 399 12.54 20.79 -19.40
N ALA A 400 13.33 21.86 -19.50
CA ALA A 400 14.46 22.10 -18.60
C ALA A 400 14.09 22.07 -17.10
N PRO A 401 13.06 22.82 -16.61
CA PRO A 401 12.74 22.84 -15.18
C PRO A 401 12.18 21.51 -14.66
N LEU A 402 11.67 20.64 -15.55
CA LEU A 402 11.19 19.33 -15.20
C LEU A 402 12.34 18.32 -15.14
N ILE A 403 13.28 18.38 -16.09
CA ILE A 403 14.47 17.52 -16.10
C ILE A 403 15.37 17.83 -14.90
N GLU A 404 15.49 19.09 -14.49
CA GLU A 404 16.24 19.51 -13.30
C GLU A 404 15.71 18.90 -11.98
N LYS A 405 14.44 18.46 -11.96
CA LYS A 405 13.88 17.75 -10.80
C LYS A 405 14.44 16.33 -10.63
N ILE A 406 15.02 15.75 -11.68
CA ILE A 406 15.59 14.40 -11.63
C ILE A 406 16.86 14.45 -10.75
N PRO A 407 16.94 13.64 -9.69
CA PRO A 407 18.13 13.56 -8.87
C PRO A 407 19.33 13.16 -9.74
N GLY A 408 20.44 13.93 -9.64
CA GLY A 408 21.66 13.59 -10.34
C GLY A 408 22.15 12.18 -10.00
N PRO A 409 23.06 11.60 -10.83
CA PRO A 409 23.62 10.28 -10.55
C PRO A 409 24.21 10.30 -9.13
N THR A 410 23.73 9.42 -8.28
CA THR A 410 24.38 9.15 -7.00
C THR A 410 25.73 8.54 -7.34
N CYS A 411 26.81 9.31 -7.21
CA CYS A 411 28.13 8.73 -7.12
C CYS A 411 28.11 7.75 -5.94
N ALA A 412 27.91 6.48 -6.23
CA ALA A 412 28.25 5.44 -5.27
C ALA A 412 29.78 5.49 -5.10
N PRO A 413 30.29 5.45 -3.86
CA PRO A 413 31.70 5.35 -3.61
C PRO A 413 32.27 4.03 -4.11
#